data_35381fc1375d7a89e328f141b71e0787
#
_entry.id   35381fc1375d7a89e328f141b71e0787
#
_cell.length_a   1.000
_cell.length_b   1.000
_cell.length_c   1.000
_cell.angle_alpha   90.00
_cell.angle_beta   90.00
_cell.angle_gamma   90.00
#
_symmetry.space_group_name_H-M   'P 1'
#
loop_
_entity.id
_entity.type
_entity.pdbx_description
1 polymer ?
#
loop_
_entity_poly.entity_id
_entity_poly.type
_entity_poly.pdbx_seq_one_letter_code
_entity_poly.pdbx_strand_id
1 'polypeptide(L)' 'MEVAIYTTPTCPWSTQAKQWLRRHRVSFIEKDLEDSEDARDEILQKTSQFCTPTIDVDGQILIGFEEEKLAELTRKKK' A
#
# COMPACT_ATOMS: atom_id res chain seq x y z
N MET A 1 11.08 -0.90 -9.27
CA MET A 1 10.42 -1.10 -7.97
C MET A 1 8.91 -1.15 -8.19
N GLU A 2 8.28 -2.19 -7.72
CA GLU A 2 6.83 -2.33 -7.84
C GLU A 2 6.18 -2.05 -6.51
N VAL A 3 5.27 -1.09 -6.49
CA VAL A 3 4.55 -0.72 -5.28
C VAL A 3 3.05 -0.83 -5.54
N ALA A 4 2.37 -1.57 -4.69
CA ALA A 4 0.92 -1.68 -4.73
C ALA A 4 0.37 -1.25 -3.38
N ILE A 5 -0.68 -0.45 -3.39
CA ILE A 5 -1.33 -0.01 -2.17
C ILE A 5 -2.78 -0.48 -2.18
N TYR A 6 -3.16 -1.17 -1.13
CA TYR A 6 -4.52 -1.69 -0.98
C TYR A 6 -5.30 -0.74 -0.08
N THR A 7 -6.38 -0.18 -0.59
CA THR A 7 -7.09 0.90 0.08
C THR A 7 -8.58 0.65 0.15
N THR A 8 -9.25 1.44 1.00
CA THR A 8 -10.70 1.60 0.91
C THR A 8 -11.00 3.10 0.83
N PRO A 9 -12.11 3.49 0.16
CA PRO A 9 -12.40 4.91 -0.03
C PRO A 9 -12.62 5.68 1.26
N THR A 10 -12.99 4.99 2.34
CA THR A 10 -13.33 5.64 3.59
C THR A 10 -12.16 5.70 4.57
N CYS A 11 -10.99 5.22 4.20
CA CYS A 11 -9.86 5.19 5.10
C CYS A 11 -8.96 6.42 4.93
N PRO A 12 -8.94 7.34 5.90
CA PRO A 12 -8.10 8.55 5.77
C PRO A 12 -6.62 8.24 5.72
N TRP A 13 -6.19 7.16 6.38
CA TRP A 13 -4.77 6.77 6.36
C TRP A 13 -4.35 6.31 4.98
N SER A 14 -5.25 5.68 4.22
CA SER A 14 -4.96 5.30 2.84
C SER A 14 -4.71 6.53 1.99
N THR A 15 -5.51 7.57 2.18
CA THR A 15 -5.33 8.82 1.45
C THR A 15 -3.97 9.44 1.77
N GLN A 16 -3.59 9.44 3.04
CA GLN A 16 -2.29 9.99 3.44
C GLN A 16 -1.15 9.20 2.86
N ALA A 17 -1.26 7.88 2.84
CA ALA A 17 -0.22 7.04 2.26
C ALA A 17 -0.05 7.33 0.76
N LYS A 18 -1.15 7.49 0.04
CA LYS A 18 -1.08 7.80 -1.38
C LYS A 18 -0.44 9.17 -1.60
N GLN A 19 -0.79 10.15 -0.79
CA GLN A 19 -0.21 11.48 -0.92
C GLN A 19 1.29 11.45 -0.65
N TRP A 20 1.71 10.67 0.35
CA TRP A 20 3.12 10.52 0.66
C TRP A 20 3.87 9.94 -0.54
N LEU A 21 3.33 8.88 -1.14
CA LEU A 21 3.96 8.25 -2.29
C LEU A 21 4.09 9.22 -3.47
N ARG A 22 3.06 10.02 -3.71
CA ARG A 22 3.10 11.01 -4.77
C ARG A 22 4.15 12.09 -4.51
N ARG A 23 4.22 12.56 -3.27
CA ARG A 23 5.22 13.59 -2.92
C ARG A 23 6.63 13.11 -3.11
N HIS A 24 6.86 11.84 -2.86
CA HIS A 24 8.19 11.26 -2.98
C HIS A 24 8.44 10.66 -4.35
N ARG A 25 7.52 10.90 -5.29
CA ARG A 25 7.64 10.48 -6.69
C ARG A 25 7.79 8.96 -6.84
N VAL A 26 7.10 8.24 -5.98
CA VAL A 26 7.06 6.78 -6.04
C VAL A 26 5.83 6.37 -6.84
N SER A 27 6.04 5.68 -7.95
CA SER A 27 4.94 5.14 -8.74
C SER A 27 4.31 3.97 -8.01
N PHE A 28 2.99 3.91 -8.00
CA PHE A 28 2.29 2.84 -7.34
C PHE A 28 0.99 2.50 -8.06
N ILE A 29 0.49 1.30 -7.81
CA ILE A 29 -0.80 0.85 -8.29
C ILE A 29 -1.74 0.84 -7.10
N GLU A 30 -2.86 1.53 -7.23
CA GLU A 30 -3.87 1.52 -6.18
C GLU A 30 -4.88 0.42 -6.44
N LYS A 31 -5.12 -0.41 -5.42
CA LYS A 31 -6.10 -1.49 -5.49
C LYS A 31 -7.17 -1.24 -4.44
N ASP A 32 -8.39 -0.97 -4.91
CA ASP A 32 -9.52 -0.65 -4.05
C ASP A 32 -10.18 -1.94 -3.61
N LEU A 33 -10.18 -2.18 -2.31
CA LEU A 33 -10.72 -3.43 -1.76
C LEU A 33 -12.24 -3.51 -1.89
N GLU A 34 -12.91 -2.38 -2.04
CA GLU A 34 -14.37 -2.39 -2.21
C GLU A 34 -14.78 -2.69 -3.64
N ASP A 35 -13.96 -2.31 -4.62
CA ASP A 35 -14.29 -2.49 -6.02
C ASP A 35 -13.72 -3.76 -6.63
N SER A 36 -12.72 -4.36 -6.02
CA SER A 36 -12.00 -5.46 -6.64
C SER A 36 -11.98 -6.68 -5.74
N GLU A 37 -12.62 -7.76 -6.17
CA GLU A 37 -12.54 -9.03 -5.47
C GLU A 37 -11.13 -9.59 -5.53
N ASP A 38 -10.45 -9.38 -6.65
CA ASP A 38 -9.08 -9.85 -6.81
C ASP A 38 -8.16 -9.19 -5.79
N ALA A 39 -8.36 -7.90 -5.54
CA ALA A 39 -7.57 -7.20 -4.54
C ALA A 39 -7.80 -7.76 -3.14
N ARG A 40 -9.06 -8.08 -2.83
CA ARG A 40 -9.37 -8.69 -1.53
C ARG A 40 -8.71 -10.04 -1.37
N ASP A 41 -8.74 -10.85 -2.41
CA ASP A 41 -8.08 -12.16 -2.37
C ASP A 41 -6.58 -12.01 -2.21
N GLU A 42 -5.98 -11.06 -2.92
CA GLU A 42 -4.54 -10.82 -2.83
C GLU A 42 -4.13 -10.42 -1.43
N ILE A 43 -4.87 -9.51 -0.81
CA ILE A 43 -4.49 -9.02 0.52
C ILE A 43 -4.65 -10.12 1.56
N LEU A 44 -5.65 -10.96 1.42
CA LEU A 44 -5.83 -12.09 2.34
C LEU A 44 -4.71 -13.10 2.21
N GLN A 45 -4.24 -13.34 1.00
CA GLN A 45 -3.12 -14.26 0.79
C GLN A 45 -1.82 -13.69 1.36
N LYS A 46 -1.64 -12.37 1.27
CA LYS A 46 -0.40 -11.74 1.71
C LYS A 46 -0.35 -11.49 3.20
N THR A 47 -1.48 -11.13 3.81
CA THR A 47 -1.49 -10.69 5.21
C THR A 47 -2.44 -11.47 6.10
N SER A 48 -3.36 -12.21 5.52
CA SER A 48 -4.43 -12.92 6.23
C SER A 48 -5.39 -11.99 6.97
N GLN A 49 -5.43 -10.71 6.62
CA GLN A 49 -6.35 -9.77 7.24
C GLN A 49 -6.68 -8.64 6.27
N PHE A 50 -7.80 -7.97 6.53
CA PHE A 50 -8.19 -6.79 5.78
C PHE A 50 -7.80 -5.55 6.58
N CYS A 51 -6.63 -5.06 6.31
CA CYS A 51 -6.14 -3.84 6.95
C CYS A 51 -5.83 -2.80 5.89
N THR A 52 -6.16 -1.55 6.15
CA THR A 52 -5.83 -0.47 5.24
C THR A 52 -5.15 0.66 5.99
N PRO A 53 -4.20 1.30 5.33
CA PRO A 53 -3.63 0.87 4.05
C PRO A 53 -2.67 -0.31 4.22
N THR A 54 -2.63 -1.20 3.24
CA THR A 54 -1.60 -2.22 3.16
C THR A 54 -0.77 -1.89 1.92
N ILE A 55 0.53 -1.84 2.09
CA ILE A 55 1.43 -1.43 1.02
C ILE A 55 2.42 -2.55 0.76
N ASP A 56 2.51 -2.94 -0.50
CA ASP A 56 3.43 -3.98 -0.95
C ASP A 56 4.53 -3.31 -1.76
N VAL A 57 5.75 -3.34 -1.25
CA VAL A 57 6.92 -2.79 -1.96
C VAL A 57 7.81 -3.94 -2.34
N ASP A 58 7.75 -4.35 -3.60
CA ASP A 58 8.55 -5.47 -4.15
C ASP A 58 8.41 -6.75 -3.31
N GLY A 59 7.21 -7.03 -2.84
CA GLY A 59 6.95 -8.22 -2.04
C GLY A 59 7.06 -8.03 -0.54
N GLN A 60 7.54 -6.89 -0.09
CA GLN A 60 7.61 -6.60 1.34
C GLN A 60 6.33 -5.88 1.77
N ILE A 61 5.65 -6.44 2.74
CA ILE A 61 4.32 -5.98 3.15
C ILE A 61 4.45 -5.03 4.34
N LEU A 62 3.81 -3.88 4.22
CA LEU A 62 3.72 -2.91 5.29
C LEU A 62 2.24 -2.68 5.61
N ILE A 63 1.83 -2.97 6.83
CA ILE A 63 0.45 -2.80 7.26
C ILE A 63 0.33 -1.48 8.00
N GLY A 64 -0.60 -0.64 7.55
CA GLY A 64 -0.76 0.69 8.11
C GLY A 64 0.16 1.70 7.42
N PHE A 65 0.03 2.94 7.81
CA PHE A 65 0.84 4.00 7.23
C PHE A 65 1.93 4.39 8.23
N GLU A 66 3.14 3.95 7.97
CA GLU A 66 4.31 4.30 8.78
C GLU A 66 5.34 4.93 7.86
N GLU A 67 5.50 6.24 7.97
CA GLU A 67 6.36 6.99 7.07
C GLU A 67 7.81 6.51 7.10
N GLU A 68 8.32 6.21 8.28
CA GLU A 68 9.72 5.80 8.41
C GLU A 68 9.98 4.49 7.69
N LYS A 69 9.11 3.52 7.89
CA LYS A 69 9.27 2.23 7.24
C LYS A 69 9.05 2.32 5.75
N LEU A 70 8.07 3.10 5.34
CA LEU A 70 7.79 3.29 3.92
C LEU A 70 8.96 3.98 3.22
N ALA A 71 9.53 4.98 3.86
CA ALA A 71 10.70 5.65 3.31
C ALA A 71 11.88 4.71 3.18
N GLU A 72 12.08 3.86 4.18
CA GLU A 72 13.18 2.88 4.16
C GLU A 72 13.01 1.89 3.02
N LEU A 73 11.79 1.35 2.86
CA LEU A 73 11.54 0.37 1.82
C LEU A 73 11.69 0.96 0.42
N THR A 74 11.21 2.17 0.21
CA THR A 74 11.28 2.80 -1.11
C THR A 74 12.67 3.34 -1.40
N ARG A 75 13.40 3.74 -0.38
CA ARG A 75 14.74 4.30 -0.56
C ARG A 75 15.77 3.25 -0.96
N LYS A 76 15.55 2.01 -0.58
CA LYS A 76 16.47 0.94 -0.92
C LYS A 76 16.55 0.67 -2.41
N LYS A 77 15.58 1.11 -3.17
CA LYS A 77 15.49 0.82 -4.58
C LYS A 77 16.06 1.97 -5.38
N LYS A 78 17.30 1.94 -5.54
CA LYS A 78 17.99 2.95 -6.31
C LYS A 78 18.39 2.46 -7.66
#